data_13b0bdfb650d0f8fbb9d014b32cd38b1
#
_entry.id   13b0bdfb650d0f8fbb9d014b32cd38b1
#
_cell.length_a   1.000
_cell.length_b   1.000
_cell.length_c   1.000
_cell.angle_alpha   90.00
_cell.angle_beta   90.00
_cell.angle_gamma   90.00
#
_symmetry.space_group_name_H-M   'P 1'
#
loop_
_entity.id
_entity.type
_entity.pdbx_description
1 polymer ?
#
loop_
_entity_poly.entity_id
_entity_poly.type
_entity_poly.pdbx_seq_one_letter_code
_entity_poly.pdbx_strand_id
1 'polypeptide(L)'
;VNPVLTNDMPGGAYHGYATTDYYNIDPRFGTNEEWNTLVEEAHKRDIKVVMDMIFNHCGSDHYWFTDRPSKDWFNFPDGYVQTNYRLTTIHDPYVSEYDKKRTTDGWFVESMPDLNQNNPHLMKYLVQNSIWWIESSKIDGIRMDTHPYAFLQPMAKWIDAVEKEYPHYNIVGECWYGNEGGEAFWQRGSKVCTEGDSNLPTVMDF
;
A
#
# COMPACT_ATOMS: atom_id res chain seq x y z
N VAL A 1 10.33 9.37 0.47
CA VAL A 1 11.34 8.51 1.11
C VAL A 1 10.97 7.07 0.82
N ASN A 2 11.92 6.23 0.40
CA ASN A 2 11.72 4.79 0.22
C ASN A 2 11.24 4.15 1.53
N PRO A 3 10.71 2.90 1.50
CA PRO A 3 10.20 2.25 2.70
C PRO A 3 11.20 2.29 3.85
N VAL A 4 10.76 2.75 4.99
CA VAL A 4 11.58 2.89 6.21
C VAL A 4 11.10 1.99 7.34
N LEU A 5 9.98 1.30 7.16
CA LEU A 5 9.43 0.40 8.16
C LEU A 5 10.25 -0.89 8.30
N THR A 6 10.20 -1.50 9.48
CA THR A 6 10.84 -2.79 9.72
C THR A 6 10.38 -3.82 8.69
N ASN A 7 11.31 -4.56 8.10
CA ASN A 7 10.99 -5.52 7.05
C ASN A 7 11.83 -6.80 7.13
N ASP A 8 11.41 -7.81 6.31
CA ASP A 8 11.95 -9.17 6.31
C ASP A 8 13.38 -9.25 5.75
N MET A 9 14.35 -8.81 6.52
CA MET A 9 15.77 -8.90 6.15
C MET A 9 16.31 -10.32 6.09
N PRO A 10 15.96 -11.22 7.03
CA PRO A 10 16.32 -12.63 6.89
C PRO A 10 15.78 -13.25 5.59
N GLY A 11 14.62 -12.82 5.12
CA GLY A 11 14.05 -13.19 3.83
C GLY A 11 14.68 -12.49 2.61
N GLY A 12 15.69 -11.64 2.80
CA GLY A 12 16.40 -10.95 1.73
C GLY A 12 15.76 -9.65 1.27
N ALA A 13 14.81 -9.10 2.01
CA ALA A 13 14.07 -7.89 1.65
C ALA A 13 14.85 -6.59 1.94
N TYR A 14 16.08 -6.49 1.43
CA TYR A 14 16.93 -5.29 1.60
C TYR A 14 16.27 -4.00 1.05
N HIS A 15 15.34 -4.15 0.13
CA HIS A 15 14.62 -3.06 -0.53
C HIS A 15 13.57 -2.38 0.36
N GLY A 16 13.13 -3.01 1.46
CA GLY A 16 12.18 -2.43 2.41
C GLY A 16 10.69 -2.70 2.14
N TYR A 17 10.34 -3.43 1.06
CA TYR A 17 8.95 -3.65 0.66
C TYR A 17 8.29 -4.90 1.27
N ALA A 18 8.98 -5.69 2.08
CA ALA A 18 8.42 -6.83 2.81
C ALA A 18 8.23 -6.48 4.29
N THR A 19 7.30 -5.58 4.58
CA THR A 19 7.07 -5.02 5.92
C THR A 19 6.72 -6.10 6.94
N THR A 20 7.43 -6.11 8.06
CA THR A 20 7.18 -7.03 9.19
C THR A 20 6.68 -6.33 10.45
N ASP A 21 6.78 -5.00 10.50
CA ASP A 21 6.18 -4.16 11.54
C ASP A 21 5.77 -2.81 10.95
N TYR A 22 4.49 -2.49 11.03
CA TYR A 22 3.92 -1.25 10.47
C TYR A 22 4.05 -0.02 11.40
N TYR A 23 4.54 -0.18 12.64
CA TYR A 23 4.62 0.89 13.63
C TYR A 23 6.05 1.22 14.07
N ASN A 24 7.04 0.51 13.55
CA ASN A 24 8.44 0.77 13.88
C ASN A 24 9.30 0.99 12.64
N ILE A 25 10.17 1.99 12.75
CA ILE A 25 11.23 2.22 11.77
C ILE A 25 12.21 1.05 11.82
N ASP A 26 12.71 0.63 10.68
CA ASP A 26 13.70 -0.43 10.57
C ASP A 26 14.98 -0.02 11.32
N PRO A 27 15.48 -0.88 12.24
CA PRO A 27 16.68 -0.56 13.02
C PRO A 27 17.93 -0.23 12.20
N ARG A 28 17.95 -0.60 10.92
CA ARG A 28 19.05 -0.20 10.00
C ARG A 28 19.06 1.29 9.71
N PHE A 29 17.91 1.96 9.83
CA PHE A 29 17.74 3.40 9.57
C PHE A 29 17.68 4.22 10.86
N GLY A 30 17.35 3.59 11.99
CA GLY A 30 17.24 4.25 13.28
C GLY A 30 15.97 3.88 14.05
N THR A 31 15.50 4.82 14.84
CA THR A 31 14.32 4.69 15.71
C THR A 31 13.17 5.59 15.23
N ASN A 32 11.99 5.41 15.81
CA ASN A 32 10.85 6.29 15.54
C ASN A 32 11.16 7.75 15.95
N GLU A 33 11.94 7.96 17.02
CA GLU A 33 12.36 9.29 17.49
C GLU A 33 13.32 9.95 16.50
N GLU A 34 14.25 9.19 15.94
CA GLU A 34 15.18 9.68 14.92
C GLU A 34 14.46 9.99 13.61
N TRP A 35 13.47 9.18 13.23
CA TRP A 35 12.57 9.47 12.12
C TRP A 35 11.80 10.78 12.33
N ASN A 36 11.22 10.99 13.51
CA ASN A 36 10.53 12.23 13.84
C ASN A 36 11.49 13.43 13.77
N THR A 37 12.71 13.27 14.26
CA THR A 37 13.76 14.29 14.15
C THR A 37 14.09 14.61 12.69
N LEU A 38 14.18 13.59 11.83
CA LEU A 38 14.42 13.78 10.38
C LEU A 38 13.29 14.62 9.75
N VAL A 39 12.02 14.30 10.04
CA VAL A 39 10.88 15.04 9.51
C VAL A 39 10.90 16.49 10.00
N GLU A 40 11.14 16.72 11.30
CA GLU A 40 11.25 18.06 11.88
C GLU A 40 12.38 18.87 11.23
N GLU A 41 13.56 18.26 11.03
CA GLU A 41 14.70 18.92 10.40
C GLU A 41 14.48 19.20 8.90
N ALA A 42 13.71 18.35 8.22
CA ALA A 42 13.26 18.61 6.86
C ALA A 42 12.33 19.84 6.82
N HIS A 43 11.34 19.89 7.70
CA HIS A 43 10.39 21.01 7.78
C HIS A 43 11.08 22.36 8.08
N LYS A 44 12.10 22.38 8.94
CA LYS A 44 12.91 23.59 9.18
C LYS A 44 13.63 24.11 7.93
N ARG A 45 13.71 23.29 6.89
CA ARG A 45 14.34 23.61 5.60
C ARG A 45 13.34 23.72 4.45
N ASP A 46 12.04 23.85 4.77
CA ASP A 46 10.93 23.89 3.81
C ASP A 46 10.86 22.62 2.90
N ILE A 47 11.36 21.47 3.39
CA ILE A 47 11.30 20.20 2.69
C ILE A 47 10.12 19.39 3.24
N LYS A 48 9.22 18.98 2.32
CA LYS A 48 8.10 18.10 2.63
C LYS A 48 8.53 16.63 2.61
N VAL A 49 7.96 15.84 3.52
CA VAL A 49 8.29 14.42 3.65
C VAL A 49 7.09 13.56 3.26
N VAL A 50 7.25 12.76 2.21
CA VAL A 50 6.28 11.77 1.76
C VAL A 50 6.77 10.39 2.17
N MET A 51 5.97 9.66 2.94
CA MET A 51 6.30 8.33 3.43
C MET A 51 5.76 7.26 2.47
N ASP A 52 6.58 6.26 2.17
CA ASP A 52 6.18 5.09 1.41
C ASP A 52 5.42 4.10 2.30
N MET A 53 4.22 3.70 1.90
CA MET A 53 3.39 2.74 2.61
C MET A 53 3.03 1.56 1.70
N ILE A 54 3.07 0.35 2.25
CA ILE A 54 2.86 -0.89 1.52
C ILE A 54 1.65 -1.60 2.11
N PHE A 55 0.48 -1.51 1.44
CA PHE A 55 -0.77 -2.09 1.92
C PHE A 55 -1.26 -3.28 1.11
N ASN A 56 -0.61 -3.56 -0.01
CA ASN A 56 -0.92 -4.74 -0.82
C ASN A 56 -0.45 -6.03 -0.17
N HIS A 57 0.71 -6.03 0.46
CA HIS A 57 1.34 -7.22 1.03
C HIS A 57 2.14 -6.87 2.28
N CYS A 58 2.59 -7.88 3.01
CA CYS A 58 3.59 -7.75 4.08
C CYS A 58 4.74 -8.73 3.87
N GLY A 59 5.69 -8.77 4.78
CA GLY A 59 6.75 -9.79 4.79
C GLY A 59 6.27 -11.07 5.46
N SER A 60 6.82 -12.22 5.06
CA SER A 60 6.51 -13.53 5.66
C SER A 60 6.97 -13.65 7.13
N ASP A 61 7.93 -12.83 7.57
CA ASP A 61 8.34 -12.75 8.97
C ASP A 61 7.41 -11.87 9.83
N HIS A 62 6.40 -11.23 9.24
CA HIS A 62 5.36 -10.56 10.02
C HIS A 62 4.60 -11.59 10.87
N TYR A 63 4.36 -11.29 12.16
CA TYR A 63 3.68 -12.22 13.08
C TYR A 63 2.30 -12.68 12.59
N TRP A 64 1.61 -11.88 11.76
CA TRP A 64 0.36 -12.29 11.12
C TRP A 64 0.48 -13.54 10.27
N PHE A 65 1.67 -13.83 9.74
CA PHE A 65 1.85 -15.02 8.90
C PHE A 65 1.74 -16.31 9.72
N THR A 66 2.18 -16.29 10.97
CA THR A 66 2.13 -17.43 11.90
C THR A 66 0.92 -17.41 12.84
N ASP A 67 0.44 -16.20 13.21
CA ASP A 67 -0.70 -15.99 14.10
C ASP A 67 -1.69 -15.02 13.45
N ARG A 68 -2.48 -15.54 12.53
CA ARG A 68 -3.44 -14.75 11.73
C ARG A 68 -4.62 -14.30 12.58
N PRO A 69 -4.97 -13.00 12.56
CA PRO A 69 -6.16 -12.49 13.26
C PRO A 69 -7.48 -13.10 12.76
N SER A 70 -7.55 -13.48 11.47
CA SER A 70 -8.67 -14.21 10.87
C SER A 70 -8.21 -15.04 9.68
N LYS A 71 -9.06 -16.00 9.24
CA LYS A 71 -8.75 -16.89 8.11
C LYS A 71 -8.57 -16.15 6.79
N ASP A 72 -9.27 -15.04 6.62
CA ASP A 72 -9.32 -14.20 5.43
C ASP A 72 -8.41 -12.96 5.52
N TRP A 73 -7.39 -13.01 6.39
CA TRP A 73 -6.40 -11.92 6.52
C TRP A 73 -5.52 -11.78 5.28
N PHE A 74 -5.19 -12.90 4.68
CA PHE A 74 -4.42 -12.99 3.45
C PHE A 74 -5.27 -13.55 2.30
N ASN A 75 -4.98 -13.11 1.09
CA ASN A 75 -5.42 -13.78 -0.12
C ASN A 75 -4.60 -15.07 -0.31
N PHE A 76 -5.20 -16.13 -0.83
CA PHE A 76 -4.61 -17.47 -0.90
C PHE A 76 -3.98 -17.94 0.42
N PRO A 77 -4.78 -18.01 1.51
CA PRO A 77 -4.27 -18.25 2.87
C PRO A 77 -3.68 -19.66 3.08
N ASP A 78 -3.94 -20.59 2.18
CA ASP A 78 -3.50 -21.99 2.28
C ASP A 78 -2.16 -22.24 1.58
N GLY A 79 -1.61 -21.25 0.90
CA GLY A 79 -0.29 -21.37 0.26
C GLY A 79 -0.02 -20.33 -0.82
N TYR A 80 1.24 -20.21 -1.17
CA TYR A 80 1.72 -19.29 -2.17
C TYR A 80 1.11 -19.52 -3.56
N VAL A 81 0.52 -18.49 -4.11
CA VAL A 81 0.05 -18.42 -5.50
C VAL A 81 0.57 -17.14 -6.09
N GLN A 82 1.54 -17.22 -7.00
CA GLN A 82 2.15 -16.05 -7.60
C GLN A 82 1.17 -15.24 -8.43
N THR A 83 1.20 -13.91 -8.30
CA THR A 83 0.48 -13.01 -9.21
C THR A 83 0.94 -13.22 -10.66
N ASN A 84 0.05 -13.01 -11.62
CA ASN A 84 0.40 -13.04 -13.03
C ASN A 84 0.99 -11.72 -13.54
N TYR A 85 1.06 -10.68 -12.68
CA TYR A 85 1.57 -9.32 -13.00
C TYR A 85 0.86 -8.62 -14.17
N ARG A 86 -0.38 -9.01 -14.46
CA ARG A 86 -1.13 -8.50 -15.63
C ARG A 86 -2.07 -7.38 -15.22
N LEU A 87 -1.56 -6.21 -14.85
CA LEU A 87 -2.38 -5.06 -14.44
C LEU A 87 -3.45 -4.66 -15.47
N THR A 88 -3.22 -4.91 -16.76
CA THR A 88 -4.22 -4.67 -17.81
C THR A 88 -5.50 -5.50 -17.64
N THR A 89 -5.46 -6.62 -16.90
CA THR A 89 -6.67 -7.42 -16.61
C THR A 89 -7.67 -6.66 -15.74
N ILE A 90 -7.23 -5.66 -14.99
CA ILE A 90 -8.10 -4.85 -14.11
C ILE A 90 -9.03 -3.97 -14.95
N HIS A 91 -8.58 -3.54 -16.13
CA HIS A 91 -9.32 -2.63 -17.01
C HIS A 91 -10.09 -3.32 -18.10
N ASP A 92 -9.79 -4.59 -18.39
CA ASP A 92 -10.41 -5.33 -19.49
C ASP A 92 -11.76 -5.90 -19.04
N PRO A 93 -12.89 -5.42 -19.59
CA PRO A 93 -14.21 -5.92 -19.25
C PRO A 93 -14.46 -7.38 -19.70
N TYR A 94 -13.59 -7.92 -20.54
CA TYR A 94 -13.68 -9.29 -21.06
C TYR A 94 -12.67 -10.25 -20.44
N VAL A 95 -11.89 -9.78 -19.46
CA VAL A 95 -10.93 -10.64 -18.76
C VAL A 95 -11.65 -11.78 -18.03
N SER A 96 -10.99 -12.92 -17.94
CA SER A 96 -11.50 -14.01 -17.11
C SER A 96 -11.38 -13.62 -15.61
N GLU A 97 -12.38 -14.01 -14.82
CA GLU A 97 -12.33 -13.84 -13.35
C GLU A 97 -11.09 -14.51 -12.74
N TYR A 98 -10.63 -15.61 -13.34
CA TYR A 98 -9.41 -16.29 -12.92
C TYR A 98 -8.17 -15.41 -13.08
N ASP A 99 -8.00 -14.75 -14.24
CA ASP A 99 -6.85 -13.89 -14.49
C ASP A 99 -6.90 -12.62 -13.65
N LYS A 100 -8.10 -12.00 -13.54
CA LYS A 100 -8.31 -10.83 -12.69
C LYS A 100 -7.94 -11.14 -11.24
N LYS A 101 -8.54 -12.18 -10.68
CA LYS A 101 -8.26 -12.64 -9.32
C LYS A 101 -6.78 -12.99 -9.13
N ARG A 102 -6.14 -13.59 -10.11
CA ARG A 102 -4.73 -13.93 -10.07
C ARG A 102 -3.81 -12.69 -10.04
N THR A 103 -4.25 -11.59 -10.66
CA THR A 103 -3.55 -10.31 -10.63
C THR A 103 -3.64 -9.66 -9.24
N THR A 104 -4.85 -9.56 -8.68
CA THR A 104 -5.12 -8.82 -7.44
C THR A 104 -4.81 -9.61 -6.18
N ASP A 105 -5.10 -10.92 -6.17
CA ASP A 105 -4.97 -11.75 -4.96
C ASP A 105 -3.62 -12.49 -4.91
N GLY A 106 -2.89 -12.54 -6.03
CA GLY A 106 -1.63 -13.28 -6.11
C GLY A 106 -0.49 -12.57 -5.40
N TRP A 107 0.35 -13.34 -4.71
CA TRP A 107 1.53 -12.81 -4.03
C TRP A 107 2.64 -12.48 -5.04
N PHE A 108 3.42 -11.44 -4.79
CA PHE A 108 4.55 -11.12 -5.67
C PHE A 108 5.63 -12.21 -5.62
N VAL A 109 6.00 -12.60 -4.43
CA VAL A 109 6.91 -13.71 -4.17
C VAL A 109 6.46 -14.45 -2.90
N GLU A 110 7.01 -15.63 -2.65
CA GLU A 110 6.64 -16.44 -1.50
C GLU A 110 6.83 -15.73 -0.15
N SER A 111 7.85 -14.86 -0.06
CA SER A 111 8.14 -14.08 1.14
C SER A 111 7.31 -12.79 1.29
N MET A 112 6.37 -12.54 0.37
CA MET A 112 5.47 -11.36 0.41
C MET A 112 4.02 -11.80 0.31
N PRO A 113 3.42 -12.32 1.41
CA PRO A 113 2.02 -12.71 1.46
C PRO A 113 1.11 -11.52 1.20
N ASP A 114 0.17 -11.71 0.28
CA ASP A 114 -0.78 -10.70 -0.16
C ASP A 114 -1.89 -10.50 0.87
N LEU A 115 -2.14 -9.26 1.23
CA LEU A 115 -3.12 -8.87 2.24
C LEU A 115 -4.52 -8.74 1.62
N ASN A 116 -5.53 -9.22 2.31
CA ASN A 116 -6.92 -9.10 1.85
C ASN A 116 -7.57 -7.81 2.37
N GLN A 117 -7.49 -6.73 1.61
CA GLN A 117 -8.07 -5.43 1.97
C GLN A 117 -9.61 -5.48 2.06
N ASN A 118 -10.28 -6.53 1.56
CA ASN A 118 -11.71 -6.73 1.81
C ASN A 118 -12.02 -7.13 3.26
N ASN A 119 -11.01 -7.54 4.04
CA ASN A 119 -11.17 -7.78 5.47
C ASN A 119 -11.31 -6.43 6.22
N PRO A 120 -12.46 -6.16 6.88
CA PRO A 120 -12.70 -4.86 7.49
C PRO A 120 -11.82 -4.57 8.70
N HIS A 121 -11.31 -5.59 9.38
CA HIS A 121 -10.41 -5.41 10.52
C HIS A 121 -9.00 -5.06 10.05
N LEU A 122 -8.53 -5.69 8.97
CA LEU A 122 -7.28 -5.32 8.33
C LEU A 122 -7.35 -3.87 7.83
N MET A 123 -8.39 -3.51 7.08
CA MET A 123 -8.54 -2.13 6.60
C MET A 123 -8.59 -1.11 7.71
N LYS A 124 -9.29 -1.42 8.80
CA LYS A 124 -9.30 -0.55 9.98
C LYS A 124 -7.90 -0.36 10.56
N TYR A 125 -7.12 -1.44 10.65
CA TYR A 125 -5.72 -1.37 11.09
C TYR A 125 -4.88 -0.48 10.18
N LEU A 126 -4.99 -0.64 8.86
CA LEU A 126 -4.22 0.13 7.88
C LEU A 126 -4.59 1.63 7.88
N VAL A 127 -5.89 1.95 8.02
CA VAL A 127 -6.35 3.33 8.21
C VAL A 127 -5.76 3.93 9.49
N GLN A 128 -5.85 3.23 10.61
CA GLN A 128 -5.30 3.69 11.88
C GLN A 128 -3.78 3.85 11.83
N ASN A 129 -3.08 2.96 11.13
CA ASN A 129 -1.65 3.05 10.91
C ASN A 129 -1.27 4.34 10.14
N SER A 130 -2.00 4.66 9.06
CA SER A 130 -1.79 5.92 8.32
C SER A 130 -1.97 7.15 9.20
N ILE A 131 -3.08 7.21 9.93
CA ILE A 131 -3.38 8.32 10.84
C ILE A 131 -2.31 8.44 11.93
N TRP A 132 -1.86 7.31 12.46
CA TRP A 132 -0.82 7.29 13.50
C TRP A 132 0.51 7.88 12.98
N TRP A 133 0.96 7.52 11.78
CA TRP A 133 2.17 8.08 11.20
C TRP A 133 2.02 9.57 10.89
N ILE A 134 0.87 10.01 10.39
CA ILE A 134 0.59 11.43 10.17
C ILE A 134 0.67 12.20 11.49
N GLU A 135 0.05 11.70 12.55
CA GLU A 135 0.02 12.37 13.86
C GLU A 135 1.36 12.32 14.58
N SER A 136 2.02 11.17 14.61
CA SER A 136 3.26 10.98 15.37
C SER A 136 4.46 11.67 14.72
N SER A 137 4.53 11.65 13.39
CA SER A 137 5.70 12.12 12.64
C SER A 137 5.46 13.39 11.84
N LYS A 138 4.19 13.81 11.67
CA LYS A 138 3.82 14.99 10.87
C LYS A 138 4.29 14.89 9.41
N ILE A 139 4.28 13.68 8.85
CA ILE A 139 4.57 13.49 7.42
C ILE A 139 3.57 14.26 6.56
N ASP A 140 4.01 14.77 5.41
CA ASP A 140 3.23 15.68 4.55
C ASP A 140 2.45 14.93 3.45
N GLY A 141 2.73 13.65 3.27
CA GLY A 141 2.03 12.84 2.27
C GLY A 141 2.38 11.36 2.38
N ILE A 142 1.64 10.59 1.63
CA ILE A 142 1.81 9.13 1.50
C ILE A 142 2.01 8.78 0.04
N ARG A 143 3.03 7.99 -0.26
CA ARG A 143 3.14 7.23 -1.51
C ARG A 143 2.62 5.82 -1.22
N MET A 144 1.58 5.40 -1.94
CA MET A 144 1.04 4.05 -1.81
C MET A 144 1.68 3.14 -2.84
N ASP A 145 2.49 2.22 -2.35
CA ASP A 145 3.17 1.20 -3.14
C ASP A 145 2.17 0.27 -3.85
N THR A 146 2.48 -0.11 -5.09
CA THR A 146 1.73 -1.09 -5.88
C THR A 146 0.20 -0.95 -5.82
N HIS A 147 -0.29 0.31 -5.79
CA HIS A 147 -1.70 0.64 -5.56
C HIS A 147 -2.71 -0.17 -6.40
N PRO A 148 -2.47 -0.46 -7.70
CA PRO A 148 -3.40 -1.20 -8.54
C PRO A 148 -3.55 -2.69 -8.20
N TYR A 149 -2.65 -3.26 -7.42
CA TYR A 149 -2.76 -4.66 -7.01
C TYR A 149 -3.71 -4.86 -5.83
N ALA A 150 -3.89 -3.82 -4.99
CA ALA A 150 -4.86 -3.84 -3.91
C ALA A 150 -6.30 -3.62 -4.42
N PHE A 151 -7.29 -4.04 -3.65
CA PHE A 151 -8.69 -3.90 -4.04
C PHE A 151 -9.13 -2.42 -4.08
N LEU A 152 -9.65 -1.99 -5.24
CA LEU A 152 -10.02 -0.60 -5.51
C LEU A 152 -10.95 -0.01 -4.44
N GLN A 153 -12.07 -0.67 -4.15
CA GLN A 153 -13.08 -0.12 -3.24
C GLN A 153 -12.62 -0.01 -1.77
N PRO A 154 -11.93 -1.00 -1.18
CA PRO A 154 -11.31 -0.83 0.12
C PRO A 154 -10.27 0.31 0.16
N MET A 155 -9.44 0.43 -0.88
CA MET A 155 -8.43 1.48 -0.94
C MET A 155 -9.05 2.87 -1.13
N ALA A 156 -10.12 3.00 -1.91
CA ALA A 156 -10.89 4.25 -2.00
C ALA A 156 -11.45 4.68 -0.64
N LYS A 157 -11.97 3.73 0.15
CA LYS A 157 -12.44 4.01 1.52
C LYS A 157 -11.31 4.37 2.49
N TRP A 158 -10.12 3.82 2.29
CA TRP A 158 -8.93 4.22 3.04
C TRP A 158 -8.59 5.69 2.77
N ILE A 159 -8.58 6.10 1.49
CA ILE A 159 -8.34 7.50 1.10
C ILE A 159 -9.40 8.41 1.73
N ASP A 160 -10.68 8.06 1.61
CA ASP A 160 -11.78 8.82 2.22
C ASP A 160 -11.61 8.96 3.74
N ALA A 161 -11.16 7.91 4.42
CA ALA A 161 -10.96 7.94 5.86
C ALA A 161 -9.79 8.87 6.25
N VAL A 162 -8.70 8.85 5.50
CA VAL A 162 -7.56 9.77 5.72
C VAL A 162 -7.97 11.21 5.42
N GLU A 163 -8.63 11.47 4.28
CA GLU A 163 -9.04 12.83 3.90
C GLU A 163 -10.15 13.40 4.80
N LYS A 164 -10.92 12.56 5.47
CA LYS A 164 -11.89 13.01 6.48
C LYS A 164 -11.22 13.63 7.70
N GLU A 165 -10.09 13.09 8.13
CA GLU A 165 -9.29 13.65 9.24
C GLU A 165 -8.36 14.79 8.76
N TYR A 166 -7.81 14.66 7.55
CA TYR A 166 -6.85 15.60 6.94
C TYR A 166 -7.33 16.00 5.54
N PRO A 167 -8.24 16.99 5.41
CA PRO A 167 -8.77 17.41 4.11
C PRO A 167 -7.67 17.76 3.11
N HIS A 168 -7.76 17.21 1.92
CA HIS A 168 -6.78 17.40 0.83
C HIS A 168 -5.38 16.87 1.15
N TYR A 169 -5.27 15.80 1.95
CA TYR A 169 -4.00 15.18 2.25
C TYR A 169 -3.32 14.68 0.97
N ASN A 170 -2.01 14.87 0.88
CA ASN A 170 -1.26 14.47 -0.31
C ASN A 170 -1.05 12.96 -0.35
N ILE A 171 -1.77 12.27 -1.23
CA ILE A 171 -1.63 10.84 -1.47
C ILE A 171 -1.31 10.63 -2.95
N VAL A 172 -0.21 9.92 -3.22
CA VAL A 172 0.17 9.51 -4.57
C VAL A 172 0.23 7.98 -4.65
N GLY A 173 -0.48 7.40 -5.62
CA GLY A 173 -0.44 5.95 -5.86
C GLY A 173 0.59 5.59 -6.91
N GLU A 174 1.39 4.56 -6.63
CA GLU A 174 2.20 3.94 -7.67
C GLU A 174 1.31 3.09 -8.56
N CYS A 175 0.99 3.62 -9.73
CA CYS A 175 0.17 2.98 -10.75
C CYS A 175 1.04 2.74 -11.99
N TRP A 176 1.89 1.72 -11.94
CA TRP A 176 2.90 1.47 -12.97
C TRP A 176 2.30 0.81 -14.20
N TYR A 177 1.86 1.63 -15.12
CA TYR A 177 1.37 1.22 -16.44
C TYR A 177 2.29 1.73 -17.53
N GLY A 178 2.35 1.03 -18.66
CA GLY A 178 3.06 1.49 -19.85
C GLY A 178 2.19 2.32 -20.80
N ASN A 179 1.08 2.91 -20.31
CA ASN A 179 0.18 3.75 -21.08
C ASN A 179 -0.68 4.65 -20.18
N GLU A 180 -1.00 5.82 -20.68
CA GLU A 180 -1.75 6.87 -19.97
C GLU A 180 -3.18 6.42 -19.59
N GLY A 181 -3.79 5.53 -20.38
CA GLY A 181 -5.14 5.02 -20.11
C GLY A 181 -5.20 4.17 -18.84
N GLY A 182 -4.16 3.37 -18.60
CA GLY A 182 -4.02 2.57 -17.37
C GLY A 182 -3.81 3.45 -16.14
N GLU A 183 -2.96 4.45 -16.25
CA GLU A 183 -2.72 5.41 -15.17
C GLU A 183 -3.97 6.26 -14.88
N ALA A 184 -4.58 6.81 -15.93
CA ALA A 184 -5.80 7.61 -15.82
C ALA A 184 -6.99 6.86 -15.20
N PHE A 185 -7.02 5.53 -15.28
CA PHE A 185 -8.04 4.71 -14.63
C PHE A 185 -8.08 4.96 -13.11
N TRP A 186 -6.91 5.10 -12.49
CA TRP A 186 -6.75 5.24 -11.04
C TRP A 186 -6.87 6.67 -10.54
N GLN A 187 -6.87 7.66 -11.43
CA GLN A 187 -7.01 9.06 -11.04
C GLN A 187 -8.44 9.34 -10.55
N ARG A 188 -8.57 10.06 -9.44
CA ARG A 188 -9.86 10.54 -8.91
C ARG A 188 -10.69 11.21 -9.99
N GLY A 189 -11.96 10.86 -10.07
CA GLY A 189 -12.90 11.38 -11.07
C GLY A 189 -12.68 10.80 -12.46
N SER A 190 -11.90 9.75 -12.60
CA SER A 190 -11.69 9.06 -13.87
C SER A 190 -13.00 8.55 -14.46
N LYS A 191 -13.24 8.89 -15.73
CA LYS A 191 -14.41 8.41 -16.47
C LYS A 191 -14.21 7.06 -17.13
N VAL A 192 -12.97 6.54 -17.11
CA VAL A 192 -12.65 5.22 -17.67
C VAL A 192 -12.70 4.13 -16.61
N CYS A 193 -12.72 4.47 -15.33
CA CYS A 193 -12.92 3.52 -14.26
C CYS A 193 -14.41 3.13 -14.15
N THR A 194 -14.72 1.88 -14.49
CA THR A 194 -16.10 1.33 -14.46
C THR A 194 -16.47 0.70 -13.12
N GLU A 195 -15.52 0.53 -12.21
CA GLU A 195 -15.70 -0.11 -10.90
C GLU A 195 -15.97 0.88 -9.76
N GLY A 196 -16.13 2.16 -10.08
CA GLY A 196 -16.30 3.27 -9.15
C GLY A 196 -15.11 4.23 -9.18
N ASP A 197 -15.12 5.24 -8.32
CA ASP A 197 -13.98 6.15 -8.18
C ASP A 197 -12.93 5.53 -7.24
N SER A 198 -11.68 5.59 -7.63
CA SER A 198 -10.56 5.18 -6.76
C SER A 198 -10.32 6.17 -5.61
N ASN A 199 -10.84 7.38 -5.72
CA ASN A 199 -10.57 8.54 -4.86
C ASN A 199 -9.09 8.95 -4.79
N LEU A 200 -8.21 8.34 -5.58
CA LEU A 200 -6.77 8.62 -5.56
C LEU A 200 -6.49 10.01 -6.12
N PRO A 201 -5.99 10.95 -5.30
CA PRO A 201 -5.84 12.34 -5.74
C PRO A 201 -4.73 12.52 -6.77
N THR A 202 -3.70 11.67 -6.74
CA THR A 202 -2.53 11.75 -7.62
C THR A 202 -2.03 10.36 -7.97
N VAL A 203 -1.65 10.16 -9.22
CA VAL A 203 -0.94 8.97 -9.72
C VAL A 203 0.49 9.33 -10.09
N MET A 204 1.40 8.36 -10.00
CA MET A 204 2.76 8.52 -10.53
C MET A 204 2.72 8.37 -12.05
N ASP A 205 3.42 9.27 -12.75
CA ASP A 205 3.62 9.26 -14.20
C ASP A 205 5.00 8.66 -14.50
N PHE A 206 5.05 7.55 -15.24
CA PHE A 206 6.25 6.75 -15.54
C PHE A 206 6.68 6.87 -16.99
#